data_0ce584e48fd434b836268250d285e09c
#
_entry.id   0ce584e48fd434b836268250d285e09c
#
_cell.length_a   1.000
_cell.length_b   1.000
_cell.length_c   1.000
_cell.angle_alpha   90.00
_cell.angle_beta   90.00
_cell.angle_gamma   90.00
#
_symmetry.space_group_name_H-M   'P 1'
#
loop_
_entity.id
_entity.type
_entity.pdbx_description
1 polymer ?
#
loop_
_entity_poly.entity_id
_entity_poly.type
_entity_poly.pdbx_seq_one_letter_code
_entity_poly.pdbx_strand_id
1 'polypeptide(L)'
;EEIWELPLTQDYMDMIKSNVADIKNVGIGRAAGTITAAAFLKSAVEDTPWAHLDIAGVAWTQGAATKEKPYNPKGATGFGVRLILDYLQKL
;
A
#
# COMPACT_ATOMS: atom_id res chain seq x y z
N GLU A 1 14.97 -0.04 3.43
CA GLU A 1 13.81 0.20 2.56
C GLU A 1 13.16 1.52 2.96
N GLU A 2 12.82 2.33 1.97
CA GLU A 2 12.23 3.64 2.18
C GLU A 2 10.71 3.52 2.15
N ILE A 3 10.03 4.12 3.11
CA ILE A 3 8.58 4.20 3.19
C ILE A 3 8.13 5.62 3.44
N TRP A 4 6.92 5.95 3.02
CA TRP A 4 6.31 7.26 3.21
C TRP A 4 4.87 7.10 3.67
N GLU A 5 4.53 7.75 4.78
CA GLU A 5 3.17 7.69 5.31
C GLU A 5 2.22 8.58 4.49
N LEU A 6 1.09 8.01 4.10
CA LEU A 6 0.01 8.72 3.43
C LEU A 6 -1.20 8.89 4.36
N PRO A 7 -1.95 10.00 4.26
CA PRO A 7 -3.12 10.22 5.10
C PRO A 7 -4.25 9.25 4.76
N LEU A 8 -4.99 8.82 5.77
CA LEU A 8 -6.22 8.04 5.61
C LEU A 8 -7.32 8.71 6.42
N THR A 9 -7.89 9.78 5.87
CA THR A 9 -8.94 10.60 6.48
C THR A 9 -10.34 10.13 6.08
N GLN A 10 -11.36 10.69 6.73
CA GLN A 10 -12.75 10.39 6.42
C GLN A 10 -13.11 10.70 4.96
N ASP A 11 -12.50 11.71 4.35
CA ASP A 11 -12.74 12.04 2.94
C ASP A 11 -12.44 10.86 2.00
N TYR A 12 -11.38 10.11 2.27
CA TYR A 12 -11.04 8.92 1.48
C TYR A 12 -11.98 7.75 1.75
N MET A 13 -12.49 7.62 2.98
CA MET A 13 -13.53 6.64 3.30
C MET A 13 -14.83 6.98 2.55
N ASP A 14 -15.15 8.25 2.40
CA ASP A 14 -16.31 8.69 1.64
C ASP A 14 -16.21 8.40 0.13
N MET A 15 -15.00 8.37 -0.42
CA MET A 15 -14.76 8.06 -1.83
C MET A 15 -15.12 6.60 -2.20
N ILE A 16 -15.19 5.68 -1.26
CA ILE A 16 -15.57 4.29 -1.50
C ILE A 16 -17.06 4.03 -1.22
N LYS A 17 -17.85 5.02 -0.84
CA LYS A 17 -19.30 4.87 -0.67
C LYS A 17 -19.96 4.52 -2.00
N SER A 18 -20.96 3.65 -1.93
CA SER A 18 -21.75 3.21 -3.08
C SER A 18 -23.22 3.54 -2.89
N ASN A 19 -23.92 3.79 -4.00
CA ASN A 19 -25.38 3.99 -4.01
C ASN A 19 -26.14 2.68 -4.17
N VAL A 20 -25.47 1.60 -4.53
CA VAL A 20 -26.08 0.30 -4.88
C VAL A 20 -25.50 -0.87 -4.11
N ALA A 21 -24.37 -0.68 -3.44
CA ALA A 21 -23.68 -1.69 -2.64
C ALA A 21 -23.23 -1.06 -1.31
N ASP A 22 -22.69 -1.87 -0.40
CA ASP A 22 -22.17 -1.36 0.87
C ASP A 22 -21.00 -0.41 0.65
N ILE A 23 -20.06 -0.81 -0.21
CA ILE A 23 -18.89 -0.01 -0.60
C ILE A 23 -18.51 -0.28 -2.07
N LYS A 24 -17.68 0.60 -2.65
CA LYS A 24 -17.02 0.38 -3.94
C LYS A 24 -15.67 -0.30 -3.73
N ASN A 25 -15.28 -1.17 -4.65
CA ASN A 25 -13.95 -1.80 -4.65
C ASN A 25 -12.84 -0.80 -5.00
N VAL A 26 -13.16 0.21 -5.81
CA VAL A 26 -12.23 1.24 -6.27
C VAL A 26 -12.85 2.62 -6.11
N GLY A 27 -12.00 3.63 -5.94
CA GLY A 27 -12.41 5.03 -5.89
C GLY A 27 -12.84 5.57 -7.27
N ILE A 28 -13.08 6.86 -7.34
CA ILE A 28 -13.49 7.55 -8.56
C ILE A 28 -12.24 7.84 -9.42
N GLY A 29 -12.20 7.26 -10.62
CA GLY A 29 -11.09 7.46 -11.56
C GLY A 29 -9.75 6.99 -10.99
N ARG A 30 -8.70 7.79 -11.21
CA ARG A 30 -7.34 7.50 -10.70
C ARG A 30 -6.95 8.33 -9.47
N ALA A 31 -7.89 9.08 -8.90
CA ALA A 31 -7.60 9.95 -7.77
C ALA A 31 -7.27 9.13 -6.51
N ALA A 32 -6.10 9.40 -5.94
CA ALA A 32 -5.64 8.81 -4.68
C ALA A 32 -5.80 7.27 -4.60
N GLY A 33 -5.49 6.55 -5.68
CA GLY A 33 -5.70 5.10 -5.80
C GLY A 33 -5.10 4.28 -4.64
N THR A 34 -3.89 4.58 -4.23
CA THR A 34 -3.22 3.97 -3.07
C THR A 34 -4.02 4.17 -1.78
N ILE A 35 -4.51 5.38 -1.54
CA ILE A 35 -5.24 5.72 -0.31
C ILE A 35 -6.66 5.11 -0.34
N THR A 36 -7.34 5.13 -1.48
CA THR A 36 -8.68 4.54 -1.60
C THR A 36 -8.64 3.01 -1.52
N ALA A 37 -7.58 2.37 -2.00
CA ALA A 37 -7.34 0.93 -1.78
C ALA A 37 -7.18 0.62 -0.28
N ALA A 38 -6.41 1.42 0.44
CA ALA A 38 -6.28 1.32 1.89
C ALA A 38 -7.62 1.54 2.60
N ALA A 39 -8.42 2.53 2.16
CA ALA A 39 -9.76 2.79 2.71
C ALA A 39 -10.68 1.58 2.54
N PHE A 40 -10.68 0.95 1.36
CA PHE A 40 -11.45 -0.26 1.10
C PHE A 40 -11.09 -1.39 2.08
N LEU A 41 -9.81 -1.67 2.27
CA LEU A 41 -9.36 -2.69 3.21
C LEU A 41 -9.67 -2.31 4.67
N LYS A 42 -9.47 -1.03 5.03
CA LYS A 42 -9.77 -0.51 6.37
C LYS A 42 -11.22 -0.74 6.78
N SER A 43 -12.16 -0.67 5.85
CA SER A 43 -13.59 -0.89 6.12
C SER A 43 -13.90 -2.27 6.69
N ALA A 44 -13.04 -3.26 6.48
CA ALA A 44 -13.21 -4.64 6.95
C ALA A 44 -12.42 -4.98 8.22
N VAL A 45 -11.57 -4.07 8.72
CA VAL A 45 -10.66 -4.37 9.85
C VAL A 45 -11.27 -4.01 11.21
N GLU A 46 -12.36 -3.23 11.21
CA GLU A 46 -13.01 -2.73 12.42
C GLU A 46 -12.01 -1.98 13.33
N ASP A 47 -11.93 -2.33 14.61
CA ASP A 47 -11.05 -1.69 15.60
C ASP A 47 -9.71 -2.42 15.79
N THR A 48 -9.42 -3.41 14.96
CA THR A 48 -8.14 -4.13 15.03
C THR A 48 -6.98 -3.20 14.65
N PRO A 49 -5.88 -3.17 15.43
CA PRO A 49 -4.66 -2.47 15.02
C PRO A 49 -4.21 -2.94 13.63
N TRP A 50 -3.98 -1.97 12.74
CA TRP A 50 -3.81 -2.27 11.32
C TRP A 50 -2.88 -1.27 10.64
N ALA A 51 -2.12 -1.76 9.68
CA ALA A 51 -1.36 -0.94 8.75
C ALA A 51 -1.46 -1.54 7.34
N HIS A 52 -1.53 -0.67 6.35
CA HIS A 52 -1.50 -1.04 4.93
C HIS A 52 -0.21 -0.55 4.30
N LEU A 53 0.46 -1.42 3.56
CA LEU A 53 1.65 -1.07 2.79
C LEU A 53 1.35 -1.27 1.31
N ASP A 54 1.24 -0.19 0.56
CA ASP A 54 1.15 -0.27 -0.90
C ASP A 54 2.57 -0.44 -1.46
N ILE A 55 2.84 -1.60 -2.02
CA ILE A 55 4.13 -1.94 -2.62
C ILE A 55 4.09 -2.02 -4.15
N ALA A 56 2.97 -1.66 -4.78
CA ALA A 56 2.78 -1.82 -6.22
C ALA A 56 3.87 -1.12 -7.05
N GLY A 57 4.33 0.05 -6.60
CA GLY A 57 5.37 0.81 -7.29
C GLY A 57 6.80 0.30 -7.07
N VAL A 58 7.03 -0.62 -6.14
CA VAL A 58 8.38 -1.06 -5.73
C VAL A 58 8.57 -2.58 -5.72
N ALA A 59 7.51 -3.33 -5.92
CA ALA A 59 7.53 -4.80 -5.86
C ALA A 59 8.24 -5.45 -7.05
N TRP A 60 8.37 -4.74 -8.17
CA TRP A 60 8.91 -5.28 -9.42
C TRP A 60 9.81 -4.29 -10.12
N THR A 61 10.96 -4.74 -10.59
CA THR A 61 11.90 -3.95 -11.40
C THR A 61 11.88 -4.43 -12.85
N GLN A 62 11.59 -3.50 -13.77
CA GLN A 62 11.55 -3.79 -15.22
C GLN A 62 12.93 -3.75 -15.88
N GLY A 63 13.82 -2.93 -15.36
CA GLY A 63 15.17 -2.71 -15.90
C GLY A 63 16.26 -3.48 -15.15
N ALA A 64 17.52 -3.25 -15.54
CA ALA A 64 18.67 -3.74 -14.82
C ALA A 64 18.83 -3.05 -13.47
N ALA A 65 19.57 -3.69 -12.55
CA ALA A 65 19.95 -3.06 -11.28
C ALA A 65 20.66 -1.71 -11.52
N THR A 66 20.33 -0.72 -10.71
CA THR A 66 20.95 0.61 -10.77
C THR A 66 22.17 0.68 -9.84
N LYS A 67 23.01 1.71 -10.02
CA LYS A 67 24.14 1.95 -9.11
C LYS A 67 23.69 2.23 -7.68
N GLU A 68 22.54 2.88 -7.52
CA GLU A 68 21.95 3.22 -6.23
C GLU A 68 21.29 2.01 -5.56
N LYS A 69 20.74 1.09 -6.35
CA LYS A 69 20.05 -0.12 -5.87
C LYS A 69 20.57 -1.37 -6.60
N PRO A 70 21.85 -1.71 -6.44
CA PRO A 70 22.45 -2.87 -7.14
C PRO A 70 21.86 -4.21 -6.68
N TYR A 71 21.19 -4.23 -5.53
CA TYR A 71 20.50 -5.40 -4.96
C TYR A 71 19.10 -5.62 -5.55
N ASN A 72 18.60 -4.75 -6.43
CA ASN A 72 17.32 -4.88 -7.12
C ASN A 72 17.53 -5.28 -8.58
N PRO A 73 17.73 -6.56 -8.90
CA PRO A 73 17.82 -7.02 -10.28
C PRO A 73 16.44 -6.94 -10.95
N LYS A 74 16.40 -7.18 -12.25
CA LYS A 74 15.12 -7.32 -12.98
C LYS A 74 14.27 -8.41 -12.34
N GLY A 75 12.99 -8.12 -12.12
CA GLY A 75 12.04 -9.05 -11.52
C GLY A 75 11.53 -8.59 -10.16
N ALA A 76 11.10 -9.52 -9.35
CA ALA A 76 10.60 -9.26 -8.01
C ALA A 76 11.71 -8.70 -7.10
N THR A 77 11.39 -7.63 -6.38
CA THR A 77 12.37 -6.92 -5.54
C THR A 77 12.49 -7.48 -4.13
N GLY A 78 11.47 -8.20 -3.65
CA GLY A 78 11.38 -8.62 -2.26
C GLY A 78 11.15 -7.45 -1.28
N PHE A 79 10.69 -6.29 -1.78
CA PHE A 79 10.40 -5.15 -0.93
C PHE A 79 9.43 -5.53 0.19
N GLY A 80 9.70 -5.05 1.39
CA GLY A 80 8.91 -5.33 2.59
C GLY A 80 9.46 -6.47 3.45
N VAL A 81 10.17 -7.44 2.89
CA VAL A 81 10.70 -8.57 3.67
C VAL A 81 11.65 -8.10 4.76
N ARG A 82 12.65 -7.29 4.42
CA ARG A 82 13.61 -6.75 5.41
C ARG A 82 12.96 -5.79 6.38
N LEU A 83 12.06 -4.95 5.89
CA LEU A 83 11.30 -4.00 6.71
C LEU A 83 10.49 -4.71 7.80
N ILE A 84 9.72 -5.72 7.41
CA ILE A 84 8.88 -6.47 8.35
C ILE A 84 9.75 -7.29 9.31
N LEU A 85 10.81 -7.91 8.84
CA LEU A 85 11.72 -8.67 9.69
C LEU A 85 12.38 -7.77 10.75
N ASP A 86 12.88 -6.60 10.35
CA ASP A 86 13.48 -5.64 11.28
C ASP A 86 12.46 -5.15 12.32
N TYR A 87 11.24 -4.88 11.90
CA TYR A 87 10.14 -4.50 12.80
C TYR A 87 9.86 -5.61 13.83
N LEU A 88 9.68 -6.85 13.36
CA LEU A 88 9.37 -7.98 14.25
C LEU A 88 10.50 -8.29 15.24
N GLN A 89 11.75 -8.13 14.84
CA GLN A 89 12.90 -8.34 15.73
C GLN A 89 13.02 -7.28 16.84
N LYS A 90 12.37 -6.12 16.68
CA LYS A 90 12.38 -5.02 17.64
C LYS A 90 11.15 -4.99 18.55
N LEU A 91 10.25 -5.90 18.37
CA LEU A 91 9.07 -6.01 19.26
C LEU A 91 9.43 -6.49 20.66
#